data_05dc0f8ed6757a1af0d1e4387d7877dc
#
_entry.id   05dc0f8ed6757a1af0d1e4387d7877dc
#
_cell.length_a   1.000
_cell.length_b   1.000
_cell.length_c   1.000
_cell.angle_alpha   90.00
_cell.angle_beta   90.00
_cell.angle_gamma   90.00
#
_symmetry.space_group_name_H-M   'P 1'
#
loop_
_entity.id
_entity.type
_entity.pdbx_description
1 polymer ?
#
loop_
_entity_poly.entity_id
_entity_poly.type
_entity_poly.pdbx_seq_one_letter_code
_entity_poly.pdbx_strand_id
1 'polypeptide(L)'
;MGFFVIIGAMLLGGTSVNGGEGAMPQESRPRAREVGIVVGVLPPGRWNAITDVKGVRVGHVTLIRGDDVRTGVTAILPHGGNIFRERVPAAIVVANGFGKLMGSTQVTELGEIETPIVLTNTLSVPRAADALLDYVLSLPGNDDVRSVNPIVAETNDGLLNDIRGRHVSKEDVLAALRSAREGPVEEGCVGAGTGTVAFGFKGGIGTASRVLPPDLGGYTVGVLVQTNFGGILTINGAPVGRELGRYYLREELERRTHDEESVGGSVIIVVATDAPLDARGLRRLAMRALFGLARTGSVMTHGSGDYVIAFSTAESVRIKVGAGRERTLTVLSDEALSPLFLAVIEATEEAIYNSLFRATTMRGRGGRVVEALPLERTLDILRAYKVVKTEASGRSQ
;
A
#
# COMPACT_ATOMS: atom_id res chain seq x y z
N MET A 1 12.45 52.65 67.48
CA MET A 1 12.35 53.67 66.46
C MET A 1 13.51 53.51 65.49
N GLY A 2 13.32 53.21 64.26
CA GLY A 2 14.38 53.11 63.29
C GLY A 2 13.96 52.08 62.17
N PHE A 3 13.29 52.60 61.18
CA PHE A 3 12.94 51.83 59.98
C PHE A 3 14.19 51.69 59.12
N PHE A 4 14.52 50.42 58.71
CA PHE A 4 15.42 50.17 57.60
C PHE A 4 14.65 49.52 56.46
N VAL A 5 14.59 50.23 55.32
CA VAL A 5 14.07 49.78 54.06
C VAL A 5 15.19 49.07 53.36
N ILE A 6 14.96 47.75 52.96
CA ILE A 6 15.85 46.98 52.11
C ILE A 6 15.22 46.94 50.76
N ILE A 7 15.86 47.51 49.75
CA ILE A 7 15.51 47.45 48.35
C ILE A 7 16.05 46.12 47.78
N GLY A 8 15.16 45.19 47.44
CA GLY A 8 15.50 43.95 46.75
C GLY A 8 15.62 44.16 45.25
N ALA A 9 16.79 43.85 44.69
CA ALA A 9 17.00 43.82 43.24
C ALA A 9 16.36 42.56 42.64
N MET A 10 15.44 42.76 41.70
CA MET A 10 14.85 41.71 40.90
C MET A 10 15.81 41.34 39.77
N LEU A 11 16.38 40.12 39.80
CA LEU A 11 17.09 39.50 38.69
C LEU A 11 16.04 38.94 37.74
N LEU A 12 15.92 39.49 36.53
CA LEU A 12 15.17 38.97 35.42
C LEU A 12 15.93 37.78 34.84
N GLY A 13 15.49 36.56 35.18
CA GLY A 13 15.89 35.32 34.52
C GLY A 13 15.23 35.22 33.16
N GLY A 14 16.01 35.39 32.08
CA GLY A 14 15.56 35.16 30.73
C GLY A 14 15.36 33.67 30.51
N THR A 15 14.11 33.23 30.35
CA THR A 15 13.78 31.90 29.79
C THR A 15 13.98 31.94 28.29
N SER A 16 15.02 31.27 27.79
CA SER A 16 15.17 31.00 26.39
C SER A 16 14.06 30.02 25.98
N VAL A 17 13.06 30.48 25.26
CA VAL A 17 12.09 29.67 24.58
C VAL A 17 12.81 29.05 23.39
N ASN A 18 13.14 27.75 23.49
CA ASN A 18 13.50 26.94 22.34
C ASN A 18 12.27 26.87 21.40
N GLY A 19 12.31 27.70 20.38
CA GLY A 19 11.40 27.61 19.26
C GLY A 19 11.62 26.28 18.53
N GLY A 20 10.86 25.25 18.89
CA GLY A 20 10.68 24.11 18.01
C GLY A 20 10.03 24.65 16.73
N GLU A 21 10.75 24.60 15.62
CA GLU A 21 10.18 24.80 14.31
C GLU A 21 9.05 23.76 14.13
N GLY A 22 7.84 24.17 14.39
CA GLY A 22 6.64 23.42 14.05
C GLY A 22 6.63 23.24 12.54
N ALA A 23 6.84 22.00 12.09
CA ALA A 23 6.66 21.67 10.69
C ALA A 23 5.27 22.15 10.27
N MET A 24 5.22 23.07 9.28
CA MET A 24 3.97 23.52 8.68
C MET A 24 3.15 22.30 8.28
N PRO A 25 1.83 22.30 8.48
CA PRO A 25 0.98 21.22 8.00
C PRO A 25 1.20 21.09 6.49
N GLN A 26 1.75 19.98 6.07
CA GLN A 26 1.98 19.71 4.66
C GLN A 26 0.59 19.60 4.03
N GLU A 27 0.22 20.53 3.16
CA GLU A 27 -1.04 20.44 2.41
C GLU A 27 -1.17 19.05 1.83
N SER A 28 -2.26 18.36 2.15
CA SER A 28 -2.45 16.99 1.71
C SER A 28 -2.61 16.97 0.20
N ARG A 29 -1.68 16.36 -0.51
CA ARG A 29 -1.73 16.19 -1.97
C ARG A 29 -3.02 15.45 -2.35
N PRO A 30 -3.67 15.80 -3.46
CA PRO A 30 -4.94 15.19 -3.86
C PRO A 30 -4.75 13.74 -4.30
N ARG A 31 -5.81 12.95 -4.24
CA ARG A 31 -5.91 11.67 -4.92
C ARG A 31 -6.19 11.88 -6.42
N ALA A 32 -5.92 10.85 -7.24
CA ALA A 32 -6.14 10.92 -8.68
C ALA A 32 -7.57 11.34 -9.06
N ARG A 33 -8.56 10.78 -8.38
CA ARG A 33 -9.98 11.08 -8.63
C ARG A 33 -10.38 12.51 -8.24
N GLU A 34 -9.76 13.06 -7.21
CA GLU A 34 -10.03 14.43 -6.74
C GLU A 34 -9.60 15.51 -7.76
N VAL A 35 -8.68 15.17 -8.64
CA VAL A 35 -8.24 16.03 -9.76
C VAL A 35 -8.86 15.62 -11.10
N GLY A 36 -9.93 14.83 -11.09
CA GLY A 36 -10.71 14.49 -12.27
C GLY A 36 -10.21 13.28 -13.07
N ILE A 37 -9.24 12.51 -12.56
CA ILE A 37 -8.79 11.26 -13.18
C ILE A 37 -9.72 10.13 -12.72
N VAL A 38 -10.61 9.71 -13.63
CA VAL A 38 -11.55 8.61 -13.37
C VAL A 38 -11.06 7.37 -14.11
N VAL A 39 -10.74 6.33 -13.33
CA VAL A 39 -10.31 5.04 -13.87
C VAL A 39 -11.52 4.13 -14.03
N GLY A 40 -11.74 3.67 -15.28
CA GLY A 40 -12.76 2.69 -15.61
C GLY A 40 -14.20 3.21 -15.52
N VAL A 41 -15.14 2.29 -15.30
CA VAL A 41 -16.59 2.55 -15.35
C VAL A 41 -17.32 2.19 -14.06
N LEU A 42 -16.70 1.37 -13.17
CA LEU A 42 -17.34 0.95 -11.92
C LEU A 42 -17.23 2.02 -10.84
N PRO A 43 -18.27 2.23 -10.03
CA PRO A 43 -18.22 3.18 -8.93
C PRO A 43 -17.28 2.69 -7.82
N PRO A 44 -16.56 3.61 -7.15
CA PRO A 44 -15.82 3.28 -5.94
C PRO A 44 -16.77 3.06 -4.75
N GLY A 45 -16.29 2.40 -3.70
CA GLY A 45 -16.92 2.37 -2.41
C GLY A 45 -16.81 3.71 -1.68
N ARG A 46 -17.33 3.77 -0.46
CA ARG A 46 -17.42 4.99 0.36
C ARG A 46 -16.07 5.69 0.57
N TRP A 47 -15.02 4.91 0.83
CA TRP A 47 -13.68 5.42 1.12
C TRP A 47 -12.77 5.34 -0.09
N ASN A 48 -13.23 4.66 -1.15
CA ASN A 48 -12.41 4.26 -2.30
C ASN A 48 -11.08 3.63 -1.83
N ALA A 49 -11.18 2.65 -0.94
CA ALA A 49 -10.07 2.00 -0.26
C ALA A 49 -10.32 0.51 -0.06
N ILE A 50 -9.27 -0.26 0.23
CA ILE A 50 -9.39 -1.70 0.54
C ILE A 50 -10.35 -1.96 1.72
N THR A 51 -10.48 -1.01 2.62
CA THR A 51 -11.36 -1.04 3.79
C THR A 51 -12.84 -0.85 3.46
N ASP A 52 -13.21 -0.61 2.20
CA ASP A 52 -14.61 -0.69 1.76
C ASP A 52 -15.10 -2.14 1.75
N VAL A 53 -14.18 -3.11 1.68
CA VAL A 53 -14.51 -4.52 1.88
C VAL A 53 -14.76 -4.76 3.37
N LYS A 54 -15.97 -5.18 3.71
CA LYS A 54 -16.43 -5.31 5.09
C LYS A 54 -15.49 -6.15 5.96
N GLY A 55 -15.08 -5.58 7.09
CA GLY A 55 -14.25 -6.22 8.11
C GLY A 55 -12.73 -6.01 7.89
N VAL A 56 -12.32 -5.56 6.71
CA VAL A 56 -10.90 -5.27 6.42
C VAL A 56 -10.44 -4.04 7.19
N ARG A 57 -9.30 -4.16 7.86
CA ARG A 57 -8.66 -3.09 8.63
C ARG A 57 -7.24 -2.87 8.17
N VAL A 58 -6.80 -1.61 8.17
CA VAL A 58 -5.43 -1.23 7.81
C VAL A 58 -4.82 -0.35 8.90
N GLY A 59 -3.56 -0.63 9.23
CA GLY A 59 -2.77 0.17 10.17
C GLY A 59 -1.36 0.39 9.64
N HIS A 60 -0.78 1.54 10.02
CA HIS A 60 0.56 1.94 9.60
C HIS A 60 1.42 2.35 10.78
N VAL A 61 2.72 2.08 10.66
CA VAL A 61 3.76 2.72 11.45
C VAL A 61 4.80 3.27 10.50
N THR A 62 4.98 4.60 10.51
CA THR A 62 5.92 5.32 9.65
C THR A 62 7.16 5.68 10.46
N LEU A 63 8.35 5.30 9.95
CA LEU A 63 9.63 5.55 10.59
C LEU A 63 10.44 6.55 9.76
N ILE A 64 10.44 7.81 10.20
CA ILE A 64 11.27 8.89 9.68
C ILE A 64 12.14 9.36 10.84
N ARG A 65 13.46 9.05 10.82
CA ARG A 65 14.38 9.37 11.90
C ARG A 65 15.70 9.85 11.31
N GLY A 66 16.23 10.97 11.82
CA GLY A 66 17.44 11.58 11.28
C GLY A 66 17.42 11.70 9.76
N ASP A 67 18.58 11.58 9.14
CA ASP A 67 18.73 11.72 7.69
C ASP A 67 18.60 10.39 6.92
N ASP A 68 18.71 9.25 7.61
CA ASP A 68 18.92 7.95 6.96
C ASP A 68 17.76 6.96 7.10
N VAL A 69 16.80 7.15 8.01
CA VAL A 69 15.72 6.19 8.23
C VAL A 69 14.44 6.66 7.55
N ARG A 70 14.05 5.95 6.50
CA ARG A 70 12.83 6.20 5.70
C ARG A 70 12.16 4.85 5.39
N THR A 71 11.42 4.31 6.35
CA THR A 71 10.83 2.97 6.27
C THR A 71 9.55 2.88 7.08
N GLY A 72 8.99 1.70 7.23
CA GLY A 72 7.81 1.49 8.07
C GLY A 72 7.15 0.14 7.86
N VAL A 73 5.95 0.04 8.42
CA VAL A 73 5.12 -1.17 8.41
C VAL A 73 3.69 -0.81 8.03
N THR A 74 3.10 -1.62 7.17
CA THR A 74 1.65 -1.59 6.87
C THR A 74 1.06 -2.95 7.21
N ALA A 75 0.05 -2.98 8.07
CA ALA A 75 -0.66 -4.19 8.45
C ALA A 75 -2.06 -4.20 7.85
N ILE A 76 -2.47 -5.33 7.26
CA ILE A 76 -3.81 -5.55 6.72
C ILE A 76 -4.43 -6.75 7.45
N LEU A 77 -5.55 -6.52 8.14
CA LEU A 77 -6.31 -7.55 8.83
C LEU A 77 -7.54 -7.90 8.01
N PRO A 78 -7.72 -9.17 7.57
CA PRO A 78 -8.88 -9.57 6.79
C PRO A 78 -10.22 -9.41 7.55
N HIS A 79 -10.20 -9.55 8.85
CA HIS A 79 -11.35 -9.31 9.74
C HIS A 79 -10.90 -9.06 11.19
N GLY A 80 -11.85 -8.67 12.06
CA GLY A 80 -11.56 -8.32 13.45
C GLY A 80 -11.55 -9.48 14.46
N GLY A 81 -11.82 -10.72 14.01
CA GLY A 81 -11.80 -11.92 14.85
C GLY A 81 -10.42 -12.57 14.95
N ASN A 82 -10.36 -13.74 15.61
CA ASN A 82 -9.14 -14.55 15.65
C ASN A 82 -8.93 -15.22 14.29
N ILE A 83 -8.03 -14.63 13.48
CA ILE A 83 -7.75 -15.06 12.11
C ILE A 83 -7.16 -16.49 12.04
N PHE A 84 -6.50 -16.96 13.09
CA PHE A 84 -5.99 -18.32 13.14
C PHE A 84 -7.09 -19.36 13.29
N ARG A 85 -8.14 -19.04 14.08
CA ARG A 85 -9.30 -19.92 14.32
C ARG A 85 -10.35 -19.82 13.22
N GLU A 86 -10.47 -18.68 12.59
CA GLU A 86 -11.39 -18.41 11.48
C GLU A 86 -10.61 -17.83 10.30
N ARG A 87 -9.98 -18.72 9.55
CA ARG A 87 -9.14 -18.38 8.41
C ARG A 87 -9.96 -17.87 7.23
N VAL A 88 -9.31 -17.11 6.36
CA VAL A 88 -9.91 -16.67 5.10
C VAL A 88 -9.31 -17.42 3.93
N PRO A 89 -10.13 -17.80 2.90
CA PRO A 89 -9.58 -18.32 1.66
C PRO A 89 -8.72 -17.27 0.99
N ALA A 90 -7.62 -17.70 0.40
CA ALA A 90 -6.65 -16.80 -0.22
C ALA A 90 -5.92 -17.44 -1.39
N ALA A 91 -5.29 -16.59 -2.20
CA ALA A 91 -4.39 -17.02 -3.26
C ALA A 91 -3.23 -16.02 -3.41
N ILE A 92 -2.09 -16.53 -3.86
CA ILE A 92 -0.92 -15.73 -4.22
C ILE A 92 -0.63 -15.95 -5.70
N VAL A 93 -0.29 -14.86 -6.38
CA VAL A 93 0.26 -14.87 -7.74
C VAL A 93 1.63 -14.22 -7.69
N VAL A 94 2.63 -14.93 -8.19
CA VAL A 94 3.99 -14.45 -8.40
C VAL A 94 4.12 -14.07 -9.87
N ALA A 95 4.23 -12.76 -10.15
CA ALA A 95 4.48 -12.26 -11.50
C ALA A 95 5.97 -12.23 -11.82
N ASN A 96 6.79 -11.78 -10.85
CA ASN A 96 8.24 -11.91 -10.84
C ASN A 96 8.74 -12.17 -9.42
N GLY A 97 9.65 -13.12 -9.24
CA GLY A 97 9.98 -13.72 -7.95
C GLY A 97 11.27 -13.25 -7.28
N PHE A 98 11.83 -12.10 -7.65
CA PHE A 98 13.09 -11.64 -7.05
C PHE A 98 12.95 -11.10 -5.61
N GLY A 99 11.74 -10.85 -5.15
CA GLY A 99 11.40 -10.38 -3.80
C GLY A 99 11.26 -11.51 -2.76
N LYS A 100 10.77 -11.13 -1.57
CA LYS A 100 10.51 -12.03 -0.44
C LYS A 100 9.03 -11.94 -0.07
N LEU A 101 8.34 -13.08 -0.16
CA LEU A 101 6.97 -13.25 0.32
C LEU A 101 6.94 -14.48 1.24
N MET A 102 7.06 -14.23 2.55
CA MET A 102 7.00 -15.29 3.55
C MET A 102 5.57 -15.83 3.66
N GLY A 103 5.44 -17.14 3.93
CA GLY A 103 4.14 -17.81 4.03
C GLY A 103 3.52 -18.21 2.69
N SER A 104 4.14 -17.88 1.55
CA SER A 104 3.59 -18.13 0.21
C SER A 104 3.35 -19.61 -0.08
N THR A 105 4.19 -20.52 0.41
CA THR A 105 4.03 -21.96 0.17
C THR A 105 2.74 -22.51 0.74
N GLN A 106 2.38 -22.14 1.98
CA GLN A 106 1.12 -22.57 2.59
C GLN A 106 -0.09 -22.01 1.83
N VAL A 107 -0.09 -20.72 1.50
CA VAL A 107 -1.22 -20.12 0.76
C VAL A 107 -1.37 -20.76 -0.62
N THR A 108 -0.26 -21.07 -1.30
CA THR A 108 -0.31 -21.73 -2.60
C THR A 108 -0.87 -23.15 -2.51
N GLU A 109 -0.49 -23.90 -1.49
CA GLU A 109 -0.89 -25.30 -1.33
C GLU A 109 -2.28 -25.43 -0.69
N LEU A 110 -2.55 -24.68 0.40
CA LEU A 110 -3.78 -24.84 1.18
C LEU A 110 -4.89 -23.85 0.79
N GLY A 111 -4.54 -22.76 0.10
CA GLY A 111 -5.52 -21.76 -0.35
C GLY A 111 -6.13 -20.93 0.77
N GLU A 112 -5.40 -20.73 1.87
CA GLU A 112 -5.90 -19.99 3.04
C GLU A 112 -4.81 -19.16 3.73
N ILE A 113 -5.22 -18.13 4.46
CA ILE A 113 -4.38 -17.29 5.33
C ILE A 113 -4.83 -17.45 6.78
N GLU A 114 -3.87 -17.61 7.70
CA GLU A 114 -4.08 -17.78 9.14
C GLU A 114 -3.45 -16.67 10.00
N THR A 115 -2.90 -15.62 9.36
CA THR A 115 -2.34 -14.43 10.02
C THR A 115 -2.81 -13.16 9.33
N PRO A 116 -2.71 -11.98 9.96
CA PRO A 116 -2.70 -10.71 9.22
C PRO A 116 -1.62 -10.71 8.13
N ILE A 117 -1.76 -9.81 7.15
CA ILE A 117 -0.74 -9.56 6.13
C ILE A 117 0.07 -8.35 6.58
N VAL A 118 1.40 -8.46 6.59
CA VAL A 118 2.31 -7.36 6.92
C VAL A 118 3.18 -7.02 5.70
N LEU A 119 3.24 -5.74 5.37
CA LEU A 119 4.14 -5.18 4.36
C LEU A 119 5.23 -4.38 5.08
N THR A 120 6.48 -4.50 4.61
CA THR A 120 7.64 -3.79 5.18
C THR A 120 8.77 -3.68 4.14
N ASN A 121 10.02 -3.48 4.57
CA ASN A 121 11.19 -3.51 3.70
C ASN A 121 11.87 -4.90 3.68
N THR A 122 12.71 -5.12 2.67
CA THR A 122 13.36 -6.39 2.37
C THR A 122 14.06 -7.04 3.57
N LEU A 123 14.89 -6.30 4.30
CA LEU A 123 15.69 -6.87 5.39
C LEU A 123 14.94 -6.95 6.72
N SER A 124 13.72 -6.42 6.78
CA SER A 124 12.87 -6.50 7.98
C SER A 124 11.87 -7.65 7.94
N VAL A 125 11.73 -8.37 6.81
CA VAL A 125 10.80 -9.51 6.68
C VAL A 125 10.92 -10.54 7.82
N PRO A 126 12.13 -11.04 8.20
CA PRO A 126 12.22 -12.03 9.27
C PRO A 126 11.74 -11.51 10.63
N ARG A 127 12.02 -10.23 10.93
CA ARG A 127 11.59 -9.61 12.19
C ARG A 127 10.08 -9.36 12.23
N ALA A 128 9.51 -8.97 11.10
CA ALA A 128 8.05 -8.81 10.98
C ALA A 128 7.33 -10.15 11.12
N ALA A 129 7.91 -11.21 10.60
CA ALA A 129 7.39 -12.57 10.75
C ALA A 129 7.39 -13.01 12.22
N ASP A 130 8.49 -12.79 12.94
CA ASP A 130 8.59 -13.08 14.37
C ASP A 130 7.55 -12.30 15.20
N ALA A 131 7.31 -11.03 14.87
CA ALA A 131 6.25 -10.24 15.49
C ALA A 131 4.84 -10.79 15.21
N LEU A 132 4.58 -11.30 14.00
CA LEU A 132 3.31 -11.94 13.67
C LEU A 132 3.09 -13.25 14.45
N LEU A 133 4.15 -14.01 14.71
CA LEU A 133 4.06 -15.19 15.59
C LEU A 133 3.59 -14.78 16.99
N ASP A 134 4.24 -13.80 17.61
CA ASP A 134 3.84 -13.29 18.92
C ASP A 134 2.38 -12.78 18.92
N TYR A 135 2.00 -12.02 17.88
CA TYR A 135 0.63 -11.53 17.76
C TYR A 135 -0.38 -12.68 17.74
N VAL A 136 -0.19 -13.67 16.87
CA VAL A 136 -1.13 -14.79 16.73
C VAL A 136 -1.16 -15.66 17.98
N LEU A 137 -0.02 -15.96 18.56
CA LEU A 137 0.07 -16.76 19.78
C LEU A 137 -0.57 -16.06 21.00
N SER A 138 -0.59 -14.72 21.00
CA SER A 138 -1.23 -13.94 22.07
C SER A 138 -2.76 -13.80 21.93
N LEU A 139 -3.34 -14.21 20.80
CA LEU A 139 -4.78 -14.10 20.62
C LEU A 139 -5.53 -15.06 21.55
N PRO A 140 -6.63 -14.61 22.18
CA PRO A 140 -7.46 -15.48 23.03
C PRO A 140 -7.88 -16.77 22.32
N GLY A 141 -7.72 -17.91 23.00
CA GLY A 141 -8.05 -19.22 22.45
C GLY A 141 -6.99 -19.85 21.57
N ASN A 142 -5.76 -19.31 21.54
CA ASN A 142 -4.61 -19.87 20.80
C ASN A 142 -3.57 -20.58 21.69
N ASP A 143 -3.91 -20.91 22.94
CA ASP A 143 -2.98 -21.52 23.90
C ASP A 143 -2.42 -22.89 23.45
N ASP A 144 -3.12 -23.59 22.58
CA ASP A 144 -2.73 -24.88 21.99
C ASP A 144 -2.00 -24.78 20.65
N VAL A 145 -1.86 -23.56 20.09
CA VAL A 145 -1.21 -23.34 18.79
C VAL A 145 0.30 -23.63 18.87
N ARG A 146 0.81 -24.43 17.94
CA ARG A 146 2.22 -24.86 17.88
C ARG A 146 2.88 -24.59 16.53
N SER A 147 2.14 -24.07 15.55
CA SER A 147 2.63 -23.76 14.22
C SER A 147 1.82 -22.61 13.64
N VAL A 148 2.50 -21.61 13.07
CA VAL A 148 1.89 -20.46 12.42
C VAL A 148 2.72 -20.10 11.18
N ASN A 149 2.07 -19.84 10.05
CA ASN A 149 2.72 -19.36 8.84
C ASN A 149 2.44 -17.86 8.63
N PRO A 150 3.35 -16.97 9.04
CA PRO A 150 3.18 -15.54 8.92
C PRO A 150 3.27 -15.09 7.46
N ILE A 151 2.35 -14.19 7.06
CA ILE A 151 2.35 -13.57 5.72
C ILE A 151 3.05 -12.22 5.80
N VAL A 152 4.26 -12.14 5.27
CA VAL A 152 5.05 -10.92 5.20
C VAL A 152 5.59 -10.71 3.79
N ALA A 153 5.28 -9.55 3.21
CA ALA A 153 5.75 -9.12 1.90
C ALA A 153 6.58 -7.84 2.00
N GLU A 154 7.34 -7.50 0.93
CA GLU A 154 8.29 -6.41 1.02
C GLU A 154 8.53 -5.71 -0.32
N THR A 155 9.06 -4.49 -0.22
CA THR A 155 9.78 -3.83 -1.29
C THR A 155 11.10 -3.24 -0.77
N ASN A 156 12.08 -3.05 -1.63
CA ASN A 156 13.40 -2.55 -1.23
C ASN A 156 13.40 -1.03 -1.16
N ASP A 157 13.47 -0.47 0.06
CA ASP A 157 13.52 0.97 0.32
C ASP A 157 14.95 1.53 0.45
N GLY A 158 15.98 0.73 0.15
CA GLY A 158 17.40 1.04 0.40
C GLY A 158 17.95 2.26 -0.34
N LEU A 159 17.23 2.84 -1.31
CA LEU A 159 17.62 4.10 -1.94
C LEU A 159 17.55 5.27 -0.96
N LEU A 160 16.47 5.37 -0.19
CA LEU A 160 16.21 6.45 0.76
C LEU A 160 16.45 6.03 2.22
N ASN A 161 16.43 4.73 2.51
CA ASN A 161 16.53 4.17 3.85
C ASN A 161 17.88 3.48 4.08
N ASP A 162 18.45 3.60 5.28
CA ASP A 162 19.50 2.70 5.75
C ASP A 162 18.89 1.30 6.01
N ILE A 163 18.65 0.56 4.93
CA ILE A 163 18.01 -0.76 5.00
C ILE A 163 18.82 -1.78 5.82
N ARG A 164 20.17 -1.64 5.86
CA ARG A 164 21.06 -2.55 6.62
C ARG A 164 20.94 -2.36 8.13
N GLY A 165 20.55 -1.18 8.59
CA GLY A 165 20.27 -0.88 10.00
C GLY A 165 19.05 -1.65 10.52
N ARG A 166 18.17 -2.16 9.64
CA ARG A 166 17.00 -2.97 10.00
C ARG A 166 16.15 -2.29 11.09
N HIS A 167 15.78 -1.04 10.84
CA HIS A 167 15.20 -0.13 11.82
C HIS A 167 13.77 -0.47 12.25
N VAL A 168 13.07 -1.31 11.50
CA VAL A 168 11.75 -1.82 11.91
C VAL A 168 11.93 -2.81 13.07
N SER A 169 11.33 -2.51 14.21
CA SER A 169 11.31 -3.37 15.40
C SER A 169 10.07 -4.27 15.44
N LYS A 170 10.05 -5.22 16.36
CA LYS A 170 8.87 -6.04 16.66
C LYS A 170 7.70 -5.17 17.15
N GLU A 171 8.00 -4.18 17.99
CA GLU A 171 7.04 -3.25 18.56
C GLU A 171 6.39 -2.38 17.48
N ASP A 172 7.11 -1.98 16.43
CA ASP A 172 6.56 -1.23 15.29
C ASP A 172 5.53 -2.08 14.54
N VAL A 173 5.80 -3.37 14.33
CA VAL A 173 4.86 -4.30 13.69
C VAL A 173 3.61 -4.49 14.56
N LEU A 174 3.80 -4.75 15.86
CA LEU A 174 2.67 -4.90 16.79
C LEU A 174 1.85 -3.61 16.92
N ALA A 175 2.50 -2.44 16.85
CA ALA A 175 1.81 -1.15 16.84
C ALA A 175 0.97 -0.96 15.56
N ALA A 176 1.49 -1.34 14.38
CA ALA A 176 0.73 -1.30 13.13
C ALA A 176 -0.50 -2.23 13.19
N LEU A 177 -0.35 -3.44 13.74
CA LEU A 177 -1.47 -4.37 13.93
C LEU A 177 -2.53 -3.81 14.88
N ARG A 178 -2.12 -3.21 16.00
CA ARG A 178 -3.04 -2.62 16.99
C ARG A 178 -3.73 -1.35 16.50
N SER A 179 -3.08 -0.57 15.63
CA SER A 179 -3.65 0.66 15.05
C SER A 179 -4.59 0.40 13.88
N ALA A 180 -4.68 -0.85 13.41
CA ALA A 180 -5.49 -1.21 12.25
C ALA A 180 -6.98 -0.96 12.48
N ARG A 181 -7.60 -0.19 11.57
CA ARG A 181 -9.00 0.24 11.64
C ARG A 181 -9.67 0.18 10.26
N GLU A 182 -10.98 0.11 10.29
CA GLU A 182 -11.85 0.35 9.13
C GLU A 182 -11.88 1.86 8.80
N GLY A 183 -12.39 2.23 7.65
CA GLY A 183 -12.51 3.63 7.25
C GLY A 183 -11.42 4.09 6.27
N PRO A 184 -11.15 5.40 6.16
CA PRO A 184 -10.16 5.90 5.23
C PRO A 184 -8.75 5.40 5.56
N VAL A 185 -8.00 5.06 4.51
CA VAL A 185 -6.60 4.59 4.62
C VAL A 185 -5.66 5.73 4.24
N GLU A 186 -4.61 5.93 5.03
CA GLU A 186 -3.54 6.87 4.70
C GLU A 186 -2.72 6.36 3.51
N GLU A 187 -2.33 7.27 2.61
CA GLU A 187 -1.66 6.95 1.34
C GLU A 187 -0.37 7.77 1.16
N GLY A 188 0.45 7.39 0.18
CA GLY A 188 1.72 8.04 -0.12
C GLY A 188 2.86 7.57 0.78
N CYS A 189 3.59 8.50 1.38
CA CYS A 189 4.80 8.25 2.16
C CYS A 189 4.53 7.73 3.58
N VAL A 190 3.70 6.72 3.73
CA VAL A 190 3.27 6.16 5.02
C VAL A 190 3.59 4.68 5.12
N GLY A 191 3.78 4.18 6.34
CA GLY A 191 4.02 2.77 6.60
C GLY A 191 5.12 2.19 5.74
N ALA A 192 4.87 1.03 5.14
CA ALA A 192 5.81 0.34 4.25
C ALA A 192 6.14 1.13 2.96
N GLY A 193 5.34 2.15 2.61
CA GLY A 193 5.57 3.02 1.44
C GLY A 193 6.49 4.22 1.71
N THR A 194 7.02 4.38 2.93
CA THR A 194 7.77 5.58 3.32
C THR A 194 9.02 5.82 2.47
N GLY A 195 9.85 4.78 2.23
CA GLY A 195 11.13 4.92 1.52
C GLY A 195 11.10 4.49 0.04
N THR A 196 9.93 4.20 -0.52
CA THR A 196 9.79 3.57 -1.85
C THR A 196 9.84 4.58 -3.01
N VAL A 197 10.19 4.07 -4.20
CA VAL A 197 10.32 4.86 -5.44
C VAL A 197 9.57 4.16 -6.57
N ALA A 198 8.71 4.88 -7.30
CA ALA A 198 7.98 4.32 -8.43
C ALA A 198 8.06 5.22 -9.67
N PHE A 199 8.39 4.64 -10.82
CA PHE A 199 8.60 5.36 -12.10
C PHE A 199 9.62 6.51 -12.02
N GLY A 200 10.63 6.41 -11.12
CA GLY A 200 11.61 7.47 -10.88
C GLY A 200 11.05 8.65 -10.04
N PHE A 201 9.81 8.56 -9.55
CA PHE A 201 9.21 9.48 -8.59
C PHE A 201 9.06 8.82 -7.23
N LYS A 202 8.76 9.61 -6.20
CA LYS A 202 8.43 9.06 -4.89
C LYS A 202 7.19 8.17 -5.00
N GLY A 203 7.35 6.89 -4.64
CA GLY A 203 6.27 5.91 -4.51
C GLY A 203 5.59 5.95 -3.14
N GLY A 204 4.82 4.92 -2.81
CA GLY A 204 4.13 4.89 -1.53
C GLY A 204 3.10 3.77 -1.40
N ILE A 205 2.27 3.91 -0.38
CA ILE A 205 1.02 3.16 -0.25
C ILE A 205 -0.06 3.85 -1.08
N GLY A 206 -0.85 3.07 -1.79
CA GLY A 206 -2.05 3.55 -2.47
C GLY A 206 -3.18 2.55 -2.33
N THR A 207 -4.43 3.02 -2.42
CA THR A 207 -5.59 2.15 -2.27
C THR A 207 -6.73 2.63 -3.16
N ALA A 208 -7.61 1.71 -3.54
CA ALA A 208 -8.86 2.01 -4.24
C ALA A 208 -9.84 0.84 -4.08
N SER A 209 -11.10 1.07 -4.42
CA SER A 209 -12.13 0.03 -4.43
C SER A 209 -13.09 0.19 -5.62
N ARG A 210 -13.81 -0.88 -5.91
CA ARG A 210 -14.95 -0.89 -6.85
C ARG A 210 -16.10 -1.68 -6.26
N VAL A 211 -17.30 -1.18 -6.46
CA VAL A 211 -18.55 -1.83 -6.04
C VAL A 211 -19.32 -2.23 -7.28
N LEU A 212 -19.69 -3.50 -7.35
CA LEU A 212 -20.52 -4.01 -8.44
C LEU A 212 -21.99 -3.56 -8.27
N PRO A 213 -22.72 -3.35 -9.37
CA PRO A 213 -24.17 -3.15 -9.31
C PRO A 213 -24.88 -4.30 -8.58
N PRO A 214 -26.02 -4.04 -7.91
CA PRO A 214 -26.80 -5.08 -7.22
C PRO A 214 -27.14 -6.28 -8.08
N ASP A 215 -27.49 -6.07 -9.35
CA ASP A 215 -27.82 -7.14 -10.30
C ASP A 215 -26.63 -8.06 -10.65
N LEU A 216 -25.40 -7.61 -10.33
CA LEU A 216 -24.17 -8.38 -10.43
C LEU A 216 -23.66 -8.86 -9.06
N GLY A 217 -24.53 -8.86 -8.04
CA GLY A 217 -24.26 -9.34 -6.69
C GLY A 217 -23.86 -8.26 -5.69
N GLY A 218 -23.65 -7.01 -6.11
CA GLY A 218 -23.32 -5.88 -5.20
C GLY A 218 -21.97 -6.03 -4.49
N TYR A 219 -21.11 -6.94 -4.93
CA TYR A 219 -19.83 -7.22 -4.28
C TYR A 219 -18.84 -6.07 -4.39
N THR A 220 -17.99 -5.96 -3.38
CA THR A 220 -16.90 -4.99 -3.32
C THR A 220 -15.56 -5.68 -3.59
N VAL A 221 -14.73 -5.04 -4.41
CA VAL A 221 -13.31 -5.38 -4.58
C VAL A 221 -12.48 -4.19 -4.11
N GLY A 222 -11.63 -4.39 -3.12
CA GLY A 222 -10.70 -3.40 -2.59
C GLY A 222 -9.26 -3.79 -2.85
N VAL A 223 -8.41 -2.82 -3.16
CA VAL A 223 -6.99 -3.01 -3.44
C VAL A 223 -6.14 -2.06 -2.61
N LEU A 224 -5.03 -2.56 -2.07
CA LEU A 224 -3.96 -1.78 -1.48
C LEU A 224 -2.65 -2.16 -2.17
N VAL A 225 -1.83 -1.17 -2.53
CA VAL A 225 -0.54 -1.38 -3.17
C VAL A 225 0.59 -0.76 -2.35
N GLN A 226 1.75 -1.42 -2.35
CA GLN A 226 3.05 -0.85 -1.98
C GLN A 226 3.88 -0.74 -3.26
N THR A 227 4.09 0.49 -3.75
CA THR A 227 4.72 0.74 -5.05
C THR A 227 6.20 1.08 -4.91
N ASN A 228 7.06 0.32 -5.61
CA ASN A 228 8.51 0.54 -5.65
C ASN A 228 9.08 -0.03 -6.95
N PHE A 229 8.62 0.43 -8.12
CA PHE A 229 8.96 -0.18 -9.41
C PHE A 229 9.14 0.84 -10.52
N GLY A 230 9.85 0.43 -11.58
CA GLY A 230 10.10 1.22 -12.76
C GLY A 230 9.14 0.92 -13.92
N GLY A 231 9.32 1.65 -15.01
CA GLY A 231 8.54 1.50 -16.22
C GLY A 231 8.37 2.81 -16.97
N ILE A 232 7.31 2.94 -17.76
CA ILE A 232 6.96 4.13 -18.52
C ILE A 232 5.59 4.59 -18.05
N LEU A 233 5.56 5.49 -17.05
CA LEU A 233 4.30 5.90 -16.41
C LEU A 233 3.24 6.32 -17.44
N THR A 234 2.13 5.61 -17.42
CA THR A 234 0.95 5.89 -18.22
C THR A 234 -0.23 6.14 -17.30
N ILE A 235 -0.99 7.21 -17.51
CA ILE A 235 -2.18 7.57 -16.72
C ILE A 235 -3.36 7.66 -17.67
N ASN A 236 -4.34 6.75 -17.54
CA ASN A 236 -5.49 6.62 -18.44
C ASN A 236 -5.09 6.69 -19.94
N GLY A 237 -4.00 6.05 -20.31
CA GLY A 237 -3.49 6.04 -21.68
C GLY A 237 -2.59 7.21 -22.06
N ALA A 238 -2.50 8.29 -21.29
CA ALA A 238 -1.55 9.37 -21.53
C ALA A 238 -0.13 8.97 -21.14
N PRO A 239 0.89 9.16 -21.98
CA PRO A 239 2.27 8.70 -21.75
C PRO A 239 3.05 9.66 -20.85
N VAL A 240 2.59 9.86 -19.61
CA VAL A 240 3.09 10.88 -18.68
C VAL A 240 4.59 10.76 -18.41
N GLY A 241 5.09 9.53 -18.22
CA GLY A 241 6.51 9.31 -17.98
C GLY A 241 7.38 9.78 -19.14
N ARG A 242 6.95 9.54 -20.38
CA ARG A 242 7.62 10.01 -21.60
C ARG A 242 7.58 11.53 -21.69
N GLU A 243 6.44 12.14 -21.49
CA GLU A 243 6.28 13.60 -21.57
C GLU A 243 7.06 14.34 -20.46
N LEU A 244 7.21 13.74 -19.28
CA LEU A 244 8.02 14.25 -18.19
C LEU A 244 9.52 13.94 -18.37
N GLY A 245 9.88 13.11 -19.36
CA GLY A 245 11.25 12.68 -19.59
C GLY A 245 11.79 11.75 -18.50
N ARG A 246 10.92 10.99 -17.81
CA ARG A 246 11.29 9.96 -16.81
C ARG A 246 10.67 8.63 -17.19
N TYR A 247 11.47 7.74 -17.79
CA TYR A 247 11.03 6.43 -18.24
C TYR A 247 12.20 5.44 -18.32
N TYR A 248 11.86 4.17 -18.21
CA TYR A 248 12.80 3.05 -18.28
C TYR A 248 13.56 3.05 -19.62
N LEU A 249 14.85 2.79 -19.61
CA LEU A 249 15.79 2.80 -20.76
C LEU A 249 16.03 4.17 -21.41
N ARG A 250 15.63 5.27 -20.76
CA ARG A 250 15.86 6.61 -21.34
C ARG A 250 17.34 6.89 -21.59
N GLU A 251 18.17 6.60 -20.60
CA GLU A 251 19.60 6.91 -20.66
C GLU A 251 20.30 6.11 -21.74
N GLU A 252 19.98 4.82 -21.84
CA GLU A 252 20.50 3.93 -22.87
C GLU A 252 20.06 4.36 -24.28
N LEU A 253 18.83 4.81 -24.44
CA LEU A 253 18.30 5.27 -25.73
C LEU A 253 18.84 6.63 -26.15
N GLU A 254 19.06 7.54 -25.19
CA GLU A 254 19.59 8.87 -25.43
C GLU A 254 21.16 8.91 -25.43
N ARG A 255 21.82 7.76 -25.24
CA ARG A 255 23.29 7.61 -25.13
C ARG A 255 23.91 8.53 -24.08
N ARG A 256 23.22 8.73 -22.97
CA ARG A 256 23.72 9.49 -21.82
C ARG A 256 24.41 8.53 -20.86
N THR A 257 25.66 8.82 -20.52
CA THR A 257 26.40 8.08 -19.50
C THR A 257 26.10 8.71 -18.14
N HIS A 258 25.24 8.09 -17.35
CA HIS A 258 25.14 8.36 -15.92
C HIS A 258 25.06 7.03 -15.16
N ASP A 259 25.92 6.92 -14.13
CA ASP A 259 25.96 5.83 -13.17
C ASP A 259 24.78 5.97 -12.17
N GLU A 260 23.54 5.91 -12.61
CA GLU A 260 22.45 5.67 -11.69
C GLU A 260 22.23 4.16 -11.57
N GLU A 261 22.51 3.62 -10.36
CA GLU A 261 22.12 2.25 -10.02
C GLU A 261 20.63 2.07 -10.39
N SER A 262 20.36 1.21 -11.37
CA SER A 262 19.00 0.82 -11.70
C SER A 262 18.42 0.15 -10.45
N VAL A 263 17.61 0.87 -9.70
CA VAL A 263 16.94 0.36 -8.52
C VAL A 263 15.99 -0.74 -8.99
N GLY A 264 16.34 -1.99 -8.69
CA GLY A 264 15.47 -3.13 -8.91
C GLY A 264 14.10 -2.83 -8.29
N GLY A 265 13.06 -2.95 -9.07
CA GLY A 265 11.70 -2.62 -8.64
C GLY A 265 11.06 -3.74 -7.83
N SER A 266 9.93 -3.45 -7.19
CA SER A 266 9.03 -4.44 -6.56
C SER A 266 7.64 -3.83 -6.40
N VAL A 267 6.61 -4.65 -6.44
CA VAL A 267 5.25 -4.23 -6.07
C VAL A 267 4.54 -5.31 -5.27
N ILE A 268 3.90 -4.90 -4.20
CA ILE A 268 2.96 -5.76 -3.51
C ILE A 268 1.56 -5.23 -3.74
N ILE A 269 0.68 -6.10 -4.24
CA ILE A 269 -0.73 -5.81 -4.46
C ILE A 269 -1.54 -6.71 -3.53
N VAL A 270 -2.31 -6.13 -2.63
CA VAL A 270 -3.23 -6.86 -1.75
C VAL A 270 -4.64 -6.59 -2.24
N VAL A 271 -5.36 -7.66 -2.56
CA VAL A 271 -6.74 -7.63 -3.07
C VAL A 271 -7.67 -8.26 -2.04
N ALA A 272 -8.67 -7.54 -1.60
CA ALA A 272 -9.75 -8.04 -0.76
C ALA A 272 -11.07 -8.03 -1.51
N THR A 273 -11.96 -8.97 -1.20
CA THR A 273 -13.35 -8.95 -1.68
C THR A 273 -14.28 -9.60 -0.65
N ASP A 274 -15.53 -9.17 -0.64
CA ASP A 274 -16.63 -9.81 0.10
C ASP A 274 -17.41 -10.82 -0.78
N ALA A 275 -17.01 -10.99 -2.05
CA ALA A 275 -17.55 -12.04 -2.91
C ALA A 275 -17.12 -13.42 -2.38
N PRO A 276 -18.04 -14.41 -2.34
CA PRO A 276 -17.72 -15.75 -1.87
C PRO A 276 -16.87 -16.51 -2.91
N LEU A 277 -15.56 -16.37 -2.81
CA LEU A 277 -14.58 -17.01 -3.68
C LEU A 277 -13.73 -18.01 -2.91
N ASP A 278 -13.46 -19.16 -3.54
CA ASP A 278 -12.43 -20.11 -3.11
C ASP A 278 -11.04 -19.68 -3.58
N ALA A 279 -10.00 -20.45 -3.21
CA ALA A 279 -8.62 -20.15 -3.60
C ALA A 279 -8.44 -20.10 -5.12
N ARG A 280 -9.15 -20.96 -5.89
CA ARG A 280 -9.08 -20.94 -7.36
C ARG A 280 -9.68 -19.67 -7.94
N GLY A 281 -10.84 -19.24 -7.47
CA GLY A 281 -11.48 -17.98 -7.85
C GLY A 281 -10.61 -16.78 -7.52
N LEU A 282 -10.04 -16.76 -6.31
CA LEU A 282 -9.12 -15.70 -5.82
C LEU A 282 -7.84 -15.66 -6.65
N ARG A 283 -7.26 -16.79 -7.04
CA ARG A 283 -6.09 -16.81 -7.93
C ARG A 283 -6.42 -16.20 -9.30
N ARG A 284 -7.61 -16.48 -9.86
CA ARG A 284 -8.07 -15.85 -11.11
C ARG A 284 -8.27 -14.35 -10.94
N LEU A 285 -8.77 -13.88 -9.79
CA LEU A 285 -8.91 -12.46 -9.48
C LEU A 285 -7.54 -11.80 -9.35
N ALA A 286 -6.62 -12.39 -8.58
CA ALA A 286 -5.25 -11.91 -8.39
C ALA A 286 -4.48 -11.72 -9.72
N MET A 287 -4.61 -12.69 -10.65
CA MET A 287 -4.02 -12.57 -12.00
C MET A 287 -4.49 -11.33 -12.76
N ARG A 288 -5.71 -10.85 -12.54
CA ARG A 288 -6.23 -9.65 -13.23
C ARG A 288 -5.70 -8.35 -12.62
N ALA A 289 -5.30 -8.34 -11.36
CA ALA A 289 -4.61 -7.18 -10.79
C ALA A 289 -3.35 -6.80 -11.58
N LEU A 290 -2.64 -7.79 -12.16
CA LEU A 290 -1.49 -7.54 -13.02
C LEU A 290 -1.83 -6.76 -14.30
N PHE A 291 -3.06 -6.87 -14.82
CA PHE A 291 -3.49 -6.05 -15.95
C PHE A 291 -3.69 -4.59 -15.55
N GLY A 292 -4.15 -4.33 -14.30
CA GLY A 292 -4.18 -2.98 -13.75
C GLY A 292 -2.77 -2.40 -13.59
N LEU A 293 -1.82 -3.19 -13.09
CA LEU A 293 -0.40 -2.82 -13.00
C LEU A 293 0.17 -2.51 -14.39
N ALA A 294 -0.06 -3.36 -15.39
CA ALA A 294 0.44 -3.16 -16.75
C ALA A 294 -0.11 -1.88 -17.40
N ARG A 295 -1.37 -1.51 -17.12
CA ARG A 295 -1.98 -0.26 -17.61
C ARG A 295 -1.24 0.99 -17.13
N THR A 296 -0.58 0.94 -15.97
CA THR A 296 0.20 2.06 -15.44
C THR A 296 1.59 2.18 -16.09
N GLY A 297 1.99 1.21 -16.93
CA GLY A 297 3.27 1.21 -17.64
C GLY A 297 4.40 0.48 -16.92
N SER A 298 4.11 -0.35 -15.92
CA SER A 298 5.10 -1.25 -15.32
C SER A 298 5.57 -2.30 -16.32
N VAL A 299 6.86 -2.61 -16.28
CA VAL A 299 7.48 -3.65 -17.13
C VAL A 299 7.92 -4.88 -16.34
N MET A 300 7.73 -4.89 -15.01
CA MET A 300 8.10 -6.01 -14.13
C MET A 300 9.53 -6.52 -14.44
N THR A 301 10.53 -5.65 -14.24
CA THR A 301 11.94 -5.94 -14.57
C THR A 301 12.48 -7.17 -13.84
N HIS A 302 13.52 -7.81 -14.36
CA HIS A 302 14.11 -9.03 -13.80
C HIS A 302 14.41 -8.95 -12.29
N GLY A 303 14.91 -7.82 -11.79
CA GLY A 303 15.22 -7.60 -10.37
C GLY A 303 14.02 -7.25 -9.49
N SER A 304 12.80 -7.33 -10.00
CA SER A 304 11.57 -6.98 -9.30
C SER A 304 10.99 -8.16 -8.52
N GLY A 305 10.39 -7.89 -7.36
CA GLY A 305 9.53 -8.81 -6.63
C GLY A 305 8.08 -8.38 -6.74
N ASP A 306 7.34 -8.97 -7.68
CA ASP A 306 5.98 -8.57 -8.00
C ASP A 306 5.00 -9.65 -7.55
N TYR A 307 4.26 -9.35 -6.48
CA TYR A 307 3.35 -10.30 -5.85
C TYR A 307 1.94 -9.73 -5.71
N VAL A 308 0.96 -10.59 -5.95
CA VAL A 308 -0.44 -10.31 -5.65
C VAL A 308 -0.94 -11.30 -4.60
N ILE A 309 -1.49 -10.77 -3.50
CA ILE A 309 -2.14 -11.54 -2.44
C ILE A 309 -3.63 -11.22 -2.50
N ALA A 310 -4.49 -12.19 -2.77
CA ALA A 310 -5.94 -12.00 -2.80
C ALA A 310 -6.62 -12.85 -1.73
N PHE A 311 -7.64 -12.29 -1.07
CA PHE A 311 -8.44 -13.01 -0.07
C PHE A 311 -9.92 -12.60 -0.12
N SER A 312 -10.80 -13.50 0.38
CA SER A 312 -12.22 -13.20 0.54
C SER A 312 -12.60 -13.10 2.01
N THR A 313 -13.36 -12.06 2.36
CA THR A 313 -13.92 -11.90 3.72
C THR A 313 -15.31 -12.50 3.88
N ALA A 314 -15.92 -13.07 2.82
CA ALA A 314 -17.25 -13.64 2.86
C ALA A 314 -17.34 -14.75 3.92
N GLU A 315 -18.32 -14.65 4.82
CA GLU A 315 -18.47 -15.59 5.94
C GLU A 315 -18.74 -17.03 5.48
N SER A 316 -19.44 -17.20 4.34
CA SER A 316 -19.80 -18.50 3.77
C SER A 316 -18.59 -19.32 3.29
N VAL A 317 -17.43 -18.68 3.08
CA VAL A 317 -16.21 -19.35 2.62
C VAL A 317 -15.08 -19.34 3.66
N ARG A 318 -15.30 -18.76 4.83
CA ARG A 318 -14.33 -18.81 5.95
C ARG A 318 -14.08 -20.22 6.44
N ILE A 319 -12.89 -20.47 6.89
CA ILE A 319 -12.43 -21.80 7.29
C ILE A 319 -12.27 -21.82 8.82
N LYS A 320 -13.22 -22.45 9.50
CA LYS A 320 -13.21 -22.60 10.97
C LYS A 320 -12.38 -23.82 11.35
N VAL A 321 -11.31 -23.59 12.11
CA VAL A 321 -10.46 -24.66 12.63
C VAL A 321 -11.26 -25.56 13.58
N GLY A 322 -11.23 -26.87 13.35
CA GLY A 322 -11.94 -27.84 14.18
C GLY A 322 -13.43 -28.03 13.84
N ALA A 323 -13.94 -27.47 12.75
CA ALA A 323 -15.35 -27.54 12.37
C ALA A 323 -15.83 -28.93 11.86
N GLY A 324 -14.99 -29.97 11.93
CA GLY A 324 -15.35 -31.32 11.49
C GLY A 324 -14.45 -31.84 10.38
N ARG A 325 -14.80 -33.01 9.83
CA ARG A 325 -14.04 -33.67 8.76
C ARG A 325 -14.47 -33.21 7.35
N GLU A 326 -15.67 -32.66 7.23
CA GLU A 326 -16.27 -32.24 5.98
C GLU A 326 -16.72 -30.80 6.07
N ARG A 327 -16.62 -30.04 4.98
CA ARG A 327 -17.15 -28.72 4.84
C ARG A 327 -17.84 -28.53 3.49
N THR A 328 -18.93 -27.79 3.48
CA THR A 328 -19.60 -27.33 2.26
C THR A 328 -19.29 -25.87 2.05
N LEU A 329 -18.90 -25.48 0.85
CA LEU A 329 -18.65 -24.11 0.45
C LEU A 329 -19.65 -23.69 -0.61
N THR A 330 -20.25 -22.52 -0.41
CA THR A 330 -21.04 -21.86 -1.46
C THR A 330 -20.17 -20.77 -2.09
N VAL A 331 -19.79 -20.98 -3.34
CA VAL A 331 -18.93 -20.06 -4.10
C VAL A 331 -19.64 -19.58 -5.35
N LEU A 332 -19.19 -18.44 -5.89
CA LEU A 332 -19.66 -17.94 -7.17
C LEU A 332 -19.27 -18.89 -8.32
N SER A 333 -20.18 -19.02 -9.30
CA SER A 333 -19.85 -19.72 -10.56
C SER A 333 -18.80 -18.93 -11.36
N ASP A 334 -18.12 -19.61 -12.29
CA ASP A 334 -17.06 -19.01 -13.10
C ASP A 334 -17.60 -17.87 -13.99
N GLU A 335 -18.83 -17.95 -14.44
CA GLU A 335 -19.48 -16.93 -15.27
C GLU A 335 -19.70 -15.62 -14.48
N ALA A 336 -19.92 -15.70 -13.18
CA ALA A 336 -20.15 -14.56 -12.31
C ALA A 336 -18.83 -13.80 -11.94
N LEU A 337 -17.66 -14.32 -12.31
CA LEU A 337 -16.37 -13.71 -11.94
C LEU A 337 -15.97 -12.52 -12.84
N SER A 338 -16.48 -12.42 -14.06
CA SER A 338 -16.04 -11.42 -15.04
C SER A 338 -16.20 -9.97 -14.56
N PRO A 339 -17.30 -9.57 -13.88
CA PRO A 339 -17.41 -8.23 -13.30
C PRO A 339 -16.38 -7.96 -12.21
N LEU A 340 -16.03 -8.95 -11.38
CA LEU A 340 -14.98 -8.85 -10.36
C LEU A 340 -13.60 -8.67 -10.99
N PHE A 341 -13.34 -9.30 -12.14
CA PHE A 341 -12.10 -9.12 -12.90
C PHE A 341 -11.94 -7.68 -13.40
N LEU A 342 -13.02 -7.08 -13.92
CA LEU A 342 -13.00 -5.65 -14.27
C LEU A 342 -12.73 -4.78 -13.03
N ALA A 343 -13.43 -5.07 -11.93
CA ALA A 343 -13.30 -4.32 -10.69
C ALA A 343 -11.86 -4.30 -10.15
N VAL A 344 -11.18 -5.44 -10.11
CA VAL A 344 -9.80 -5.51 -9.63
C VAL A 344 -8.80 -4.81 -10.55
N ILE A 345 -9.01 -4.84 -11.87
CA ILE A 345 -8.17 -4.13 -12.84
C ILE A 345 -8.25 -2.62 -12.57
N GLU A 346 -9.46 -2.08 -12.53
CA GLU A 346 -9.70 -0.65 -12.29
C GLU A 346 -9.22 -0.18 -10.91
N ALA A 347 -9.48 -0.97 -9.86
CA ALA A 347 -9.05 -0.63 -8.51
C ALA A 347 -7.51 -0.67 -8.38
N THR A 348 -6.83 -1.62 -9.02
CA THR A 348 -5.37 -1.70 -9.00
C THR A 348 -4.72 -0.51 -9.70
N GLU A 349 -5.22 -0.17 -10.90
CA GLU A 349 -4.75 0.98 -11.67
C GLU A 349 -4.90 2.29 -10.86
N GLU A 350 -6.08 2.54 -10.25
CA GLU A 350 -6.32 3.74 -9.44
C GLU A 350 -5.50 3.75 -8.15
N ALA A 351 -5.33 2.61 -7.48
CA ALA A 351 -4.50 2.50 -6.28
C ALA A 351 -3.03 2.91 -6.55
N ILE A 352 -2.48 2.49 -7.70
CA ILE A 352 -1.12 2.87 -8.11
C ILE A 352 -1.04 4.38 -8.36
N TYR A 353 -2.01 4.97 -9.04
CA TYR A 353 -2.04 6.43 -9.22
C TYR A 353 -2.11 7.15 -7.88
N ASN A 354 -2.97 6.71 -6.97
CA ASN A 354 -3.08 7.30 -5.64
C ASN A 354 -1.77 7.25 -4.86
N SER A 355 -0.99 6.16 -4.97
CA SER A 355 0.33 6.06 -4.32
C SER A 355 1.30 7.15 -4.77
N LEU A 356 1.27 7.53 -6.06
CA LEU A 356 2.10 8.58 -6.65
C LEU A 356 1.57 9.99 -6.36
N PHE A 357 0.26 10.18 -6.47
CA PHE A 357 -0.39 11.47 -6.26
C PHE A 357 -0.29 11.93 -4.80
N ARG A 358 -0.42 11.00 -3.85
CA ARG A 358 -0.35 11.26 -2.41
C ARG A 358 1.08 11.36 -1.87
N ALA A 359 2.08 10.83 -2.60
CA ALA A 359 3.47 10.87 -2.18
C ALA A 359 4.03 12.30 -2.24
N THR A 360 4.90 12.63 -1.29
CA THR A 360 5.62 13.89 -1.18
C THR A 360 7.11 13.70 -1.43
N THR A 361 7.80 14.74 -1.92
CA THR A 361 9.26 14.71 -2.07
C THR A 361 9.92 14.32 -0.75
N MET A 362 10.87 13.40 -0.81
CA MET A 362 11.53 12.88 0.36
C MET A 362 13.04 12.89 0.23
N ARG A 363 13.71 13.43 1.25
CA ARG A 363 15.15 13.31 1.45
C ARG A 363 15.44 12.14 2.38
N GLY A 364 16.45 11.33 2.06
CA GLY A 364 16.86 10.19 2.86
C GLY A 364 18.36 9.97 2.84
N ARG A 365 18.75 8.72 3.00
CA ARG A 365 20.13 8.26 3.18
C ARG A 365 21.11 8.88 2.19
N GLY A 366 22.24 9.36 2.74
CA GLY A 366 23.30 9.99 1.94
C GLY A 366 22.89 11.30 1.29
N GLY A 367 21.83 11.96 1.78
CA GLY A 367 21.32 13.22 1.23
C GLY A 367 20.54 13.06 -0.07
N ARG A 368 20.28 11.83 -0.53
CA ARG A 368 19.49 11.54 -1.74
C ARG A 368 18.10 12.13 -1.61
N VAL A 369 17.62 12.74 -2.69
CA VAL A 369 16.26 13.31 -2.76
C VAL A 369 15.49 12.62 -3.87
N VAL A 370 14.33 12.07 -3.56
CA VAL A 370 13.39 11.56 -4.55
C VAL A 370 12.18 12.49 -4.60
N GLU A 371 11.99 13.09 -5.75
CA GLU A 371 10.90 14.04 -5.99
C GLU A 371 9.55 13.34 -6.10
N ALA A 372 8.52 13.99 -5.60
CA ALA A 372 7.15 13.59 -5.87
C ALA A 372 6.79 13.81 -7.35
N LEU A 373 5.76 13.10 -7.84
CA LEU A 373 5.17 13.38 -9.16
C LEU A 373 4.81 14.87 -9.27
N PRO A 374 5.30 15.62 -10.27
CA PRO A 374 5.01 17.04 -10.44
C PRO A 374 3.56 17.24 -10.92
N LEU A 375 2.63 17.48 -9.98
CA LEU A 375 1.19 17.44 -10.26
C LEU A 375 0.76 18.44 -11.33
N GLU A 376 1.19 19.70 -11.27
CA GLU A 376 0.80 20.73 -12.26
C GLU A 376 1.16 20.29 -13.69
N ARG A 377 2.44 19.92 -13.90
CA ARG A 377 2.90 19.44 -15.21
C ARG A 377 2.19 18.15 -15.63
N THR A 378 1.92 17.26 -14.68
CA THR A 378 1.18 16.03 -14.95
C THR A 378 -0.24 16.34 -15.40
N LEU A 379 -0.94 17.24 -14.72
CA LEU A 379 -2.30 17.67 -15.09
C LEU A 379 -2.34 18.36 -16.45
N ASP A 380 -1.34 19.18 -16.79
CA ASP A 380 -1.25 19.82 -18.11
C ASP A 380 -1.11 18.77 -19.23
N ILE A 381 -0.25 17.74 -19.01
CA ILE A 381 -0.15 16.62 -19.94
C ILE A 381 -1.50 15.91 -20.08
N LEU A 382 -2.16 15.58 -18.96
CA LEU A 382 -3.44 14.88 -18.98
C LEU A 382 -4.55 15.70 -19.67
N ARG A 383 -4.54 17.02 -19.54
CA ARG A 383 -5.44 17.93 -20.29
C ARG A 383 -5.15 17.93 -21.78
N ALA A 384 -3.86 17.99 -22.18
CA ALA A 384 -3.43 17.91 -23.56
C ALA A 384 -3.86 16.59 -24.24
N TYR A 385 -3.81 15.48 -23.50
CA TYR A 385 -4.28 14.17 -23.97
C TYR A 385 -5.78 13.93 -23.74
N LYS A 386 -6.54 14.94 -23.26
CA LYS A 386 -8.00 14.91 -23.03
C LYS A 386 -8.43 13.83 -22.01
N VAL A 387 -7.56 13.46 -21.10
CA VAL A 387 -7.85 12.50 -20.02
C VAL A 387 -8.60 13.17 -18.87
N VAL A 388 -8.31 14.42 -18.59
CA VAL A 388 -9.01 15.25 -17.59
C VAL A 388 -9.70 16.38 -18.32
N LYS A 389 -10.96 16.63 -17.97
CA LYS A 389 -11.69 17.78 -18.53
C LYS A 389 -11.05 19.08 -18.06
N THR A 390 -10.79 20.01 -18.99
CA THR A 390 -10.56 21.42 -18.65
C THR A 390 -11.80 21.94 -17.96
N GLU A 391 -11.68 22.53 -16.78
CA GLU A 391 -12.77 23.34 -16.23
C GLU A 391 -13.08 24.40 -17.28
N ALA A 392 -14.28 24.31 -17.86
CA ALA A 392 -14.79 25.38 -18.70
C ALA A 392 -14.80 26.62 -17.82
N SER A 393 -13.97 27.62 -18.14
CA SER A 393 -13.97 28.92 -17.51
C SER A 393 -15.43 29.38 -17.47
N GLY A 394 -16.01 29.38 -16.26
CA GLY A 394 -17.35 29.89 -16.04
C GLY A 394 -17.41 31.36 -16.46
N ARG A 395 -17.78 31.62 -17.72
CA ARG A 395 -18.35 32.88 -18.11
C ARG A 395 -19.85 32.70 -17.93
N SER A 396 -20.33 33.17 -16.77
CA SER A 396 -21.72 33.59 -16.59
C SER A 396 -22.10 34.50 -17.74
N GLN A 397 -23.11 34.10 -18.48
CA GLN A 397 -24.01 35.04 -19.17
C GLN A 397 -25.23 35.26 -18.30
#